data_7753173b227a5725c3279e0517d5caaa
#
_entry.id   7753173b227a5725c3279e0517d5caaa
#
_cell.length_a   1.000
_cell.length_b   1.000
_cell.length_c   1.000
_cell.angle_alpha   90.00
_cell.angle_beta   90.00
_cell.angle_gamma   90.00
#
_symmetry.space_group_name_H-M   'P 1'
#
loop_
_entity.id
_entity.type
_entity.pdbx_description
1 polymer ?
#
loop_
_entity_poly.entity_id
_entity_poly.type
_entity_poly.pdbx_seq_one_letter_code
_entity_poly.pdbx_strand_id
1 'polypeptide(L)'
;MEKEFLGTRNSLKLERYFPVPPEKVWWAWTDAQALAQWFRPDASFSIPVAEADVRVGGRFRVLMVDAQGEEFDVSGTYREVVSARKLVMTFGWKNQPGHESLVTVNIRPLNGGTHLELRHDQYVDFENQPTHEQGWNGALDTLELLTKEQS
;
A
#
# COMPACT_ATOMS: atom_id res chain seq x y z
N MET A 1 24.06 0.18 -17.72
CA MET A 1 24.21 -0.69 -16.77
C MET A 1 23.23 -0.51 -15.63
N GLU A 2 23.05 -1.46 -14.96
CA GLU A 2 22.00 -1.41 -14.00
C GLU A 2 22.53 -1.03 -12.66
N LYS A 3 23.17 0.10 -12.62
CA LYS A 3 23.58 0.62 -11.38
C LYS A 3 22.48 0.76 -10.41
N GLU A 4 21.31 1.06 -10.90
CA GLU A 4 20.18 1.15 -10.01
C GLU A 4 19.90 -0.16 -9.34
N PHE A 5 20.29 -1.27 -9.96
CA PHE A 5 20.10 -2.58 -9.34
C PHE A 5 21.19 -2.91 -8.36
N LEU A 6 22.31 -2.21 -8.46
CA LEU A 6 23.37 -2.37 -7.50
C LEU A 6 23.12 -1.51 -6.31
N GLY A 7 22.10 -0.65 -6.38
CA GLY A 7 21.71 0.16 -5.26
C GLY A 7 21.20 -0.70 -4.14
N THR A 8 21.25 -0.15 -2.96
CA THR A 8 20.80 -0.85 -1.77
C THR A 8 19.31 -1.06 -1.80
N ARG A 9 18.87 -2.28 -1.52
CA ARG A 9 17.46 -2.52 -1.27
C ARG A 9 17.13 -1.98 0.10
N ASN A 10 16.03 -1.29 0.19
CA ASN A 10 15.65 -0.54 1.37
C ASN A 10 14.55 -1.23 2.16
N SER A 11 14.39 -0.81 3.41
CA SER A 11 13.29 -1.22 4.27
C SER A 11 12.78 0.00 4.98
N LEU A 12 11.47 0.02 5.24
CA LEU A 12 10.89 1.07 6.07
C LEU A 12 9.82 0.46 6.96
N LYS A 13 9.53 1.17 8.05
CA LYS A 13 8.46 0.80 8.96
C LYS A 13 7.73 2.09 9.33
N LEU A 14 6.40 2.08 9.16
CA LEU A 14 5.55 3.20 9.53
C LEU A 14 4.49 2.70 10.49
N GLU A 15 4.14 3.54 11.46
CA GLU A 15 3.11 3.19 12.43
C GLU A 15 2.07 4.29 12.46
N ARG A 16 0.80 3.92 12.53
CA ARG A 16 -0.30 4.88 12.59
C ARG A 16 -1.35 4.38 13.56
N TYR A 17 -2.02 5.33 14.19
CA TYR A 17 -3.17 5.04 15.03
C TYR A 17 -4.41 5.58 14.32
N PHE A 18 -5.44 4.74 14.23
CA PHE A 18 -6.73 5.11 13.64
C PHE A 18 -7.80 4.99 14.72
N PRO A 19 -8.57 6.06 14.98
CA PRO A 19 -9.62 5.99 16.01
C PRO A 19 -10.88 5.33 15.49
N VAL A 20 -10.74 4.15 14.87
CA VAL A 20 -11.83 3.34 14.33
C VAL A 20 -11.47 1.87 14.57
N PRO A 21 -12.46 0.96 14.54
CA PRO A 21 -12.19 -0.45 14.83
C PRO A 21 -11.28 -1.11 13.80
N PRO A 22 -10.57 -2.17 14.17
CA PRO A 22 -9.69 -2.89 13.24
C PRO A 22 -10.41 -3.36 11.97
N GLU A 23 -11.68 -3.74 12.08
CA GLU A 23 -12.45 -4.19 10.91
C GLU A 23 -12.58 -3.08 9.88
N LYS A 24 -12.65 -1.83 10.32
CA LYS A 24 -12.77 -0.70 9.42
C LYS A 24 -11.47 -0.49 8.66
N VAL A 25 -10.35 -0.58 9.36
CA VAL A 25 -9.02 -0.48 8.73
C VAL A 25 -8.82 -1.64 7.77
N TRP A 26 -9.23 -2.85 8.18
CA TRP A 26 -9.12 -4.03 7.33
C TRP A 26 -9.94 -3.87 6.05
N TRP A 27 -11.16 -3.35 6.17
CA TRP A 27 -12.00 -3.08 4.99
C TRP A 27 -11.25 -2.19 4.01
N ALA A 28 -10.61 -1.15 4.49
CA ALA A 28 -9.91 -0.20 3.62
C ALA A 28 -8.77 -0.87 2.85
N TRP A 29 -8.12 -1.86 3.44
CA TRP A 29 -7.00 -2.54 2.81
C TRP A 29 -7.42 -3.68 1.89
N THR A 30 -8.65 -4.16 2.01
CA THR A 30 -9.06 -5.40 1.33
C THR A 30 -10.21 -5.21 0.35
N ASP A 31 -10.88 -4.07 0.38
CA ASP A 31 -11.98 -3.81 -0.55
C ASP A 31 -11.47 -2.99 -1.73
N ALA A 32 -11.75 -3.47 -2.95
CA ALA A 32 -11.22 -2.81 -4.15
C ALA A 32 -11.71 -1.38 -4.29
N GLN A 33 -12.98 -1.12 -3.95
CA GLN A 33 -13.51 0.23 -4.04
C GLN A 33 -12.88 1.16 -3.01
N ALA A 34 -12.54 0.61 -1.83
CA ALA A 34 -11.85 1.39 -0.83
C ALA A 34 -10.44 1.72 -1.29
N LEU A 35 -9.72 0.73 -1.83
CA LEU A 35 -8.37 0.94 -2.34
C LEU A 35 -8.36 2.05 -3.39
N ALA A 36 -9.38 2.12 -4.23
CA ALA A 36 -9.49 3.14 -5.27
C ALA A 36 -9.64 4.54 -4.70
N GLN A 37 -9.88 4.68 -3.41
CA GLN A 37 -10.06 5.97 -2.80
C GLN A 37 -8.84 6.47 -2.03
N TRP A 38 -7.95 5.58 -1.60
CA TRP A 38 -6.84 6.04 -0.77
C TRP A 38 -5.45 5.60 -1.24
N PHE A 39 -5.35 4.59 -2.08
CA PHE A 39 -4.05 3.97 -2.41
C PHE A 39 -3.31 4.81 -3.44
N ARG A 40 -2.85 5.99 -3.03
CA ARG A 40 -2.13 6.94 -3.89
C ARG A 40 -1.27 7.86 -3.02
N PRO A 41 -0.17 8.40 -3.57
CA PRO A 41 0.73 9.25 -2.79
C PRO A 41 0.11 10.57 -2.36
N ASP A 42 -0.79 11.14 -3.18
CA ASP A 42 -1.46 12.39 -2.85
C ASP A 42 -2.68 12.58 -3.75
N ALA A 43 -3.40 13.66 -3.51
CA ALA A 43 -4.69 13.90 -4.16
C ALA A 43 -4.58 14.21 -5.65
N SER A 44 -3.38 14.48 -6.16
CA SER A 44 -3.21 14.78 -7.58
C SER A 44 -3.27 13.50 -8.44
N PHE A 45 -3.15 12.33 -7.81
CA PHE A 45 -3.23 11.05 -8.54
C PHE A 45 -4.67 10.58 -8.60
N SER A 46 -5.03 9.97 -9.74
CA SER A 46 -6.28 9.22 -9.85
C SER A 46 -5.97 7.73 -9.81
N ILE A 47 -7.00 6.92 -9.55
CA ILE A 47 -6.85 5.47 -9.47
C ILE A 47 -7.90 4.83 -10.37
N PRO A 48 -7.62 4.74 -11.70
CA PRO A 48 -8.60 4.17 -12.61
C PRO A 48 -8.81 2.66 -12.49
N VAL A 49 -7.86 1.95 -11.90
CA VAL A 49 -7.99 0.50 -11.71
C VAL A 49 -7.57 0.14 -10.29
N ALA A 50 -8.43 -0.60 -9.60
CA ALA A 50 -8.09 -1.18 -8.31
C ALA A 50 -8.79 -2.53 -8.22
N GLU A 51 -8.01 -3.59 -8.00
CA GLU A 51 -8.51 -4.96 -7.94
C GLU A 51 -7.87 -5.67 -6.76
N ALA A 52 -8.64 -6.51 -6.08
CA ALA A 52 -8.12 -7.25 -4.94
C ALA A 52 -8.89 -8.57 -4.80
N ASP A 53 -8.17 -9.68 -4.86
CA ASP A 53 -8.70 -11.00 -4.59
C ASP A 53 -8.02 -11.48 -3.31
N VAL A 54 -8.61 -11.14 -2.16
CA VAL A 54 -7.92 -11.21 -0.87
C VAL A 54 -8.02 -12.63 -0.31
N ARG A 55 -7.06 -13.42 -0.71
CA ARG A 55 -6.85 -14.79 -0.22
C ARG A 55 -5.41 -15.15 -0.51
N VAL A 56 -4.88 -16.12 0.20
CA VAL A 56 -3.51 -16.57 -0.06
C VAL A 56 -3.45 -17.07 -1.51
N GLY A 57 -2.51 -16.53 -2.27
CA GLY A 57 -2.37 -16.84 -3.69
C GLY A 57 -3.20 -15.94 -4.59
N GLY A 58 -4.13 -15.15 -4.05
CA GLY A 58 -4.87 -14.18 -4.84
C GLY A 58 -3.99 -12.98 -5.18
N ARG A 59 -4.48 -12.12 -6.05
CA ARG A 59 -3.68 -11.00 -6.53
C ARG A 59 -4.38 -9.68 -6.31
N PHE A 60 -3.59 -8.62 -6.19
CA PHE A 60 -4.10 -7.27 -6.22
C PHE A 60 -3.42 -6.50 -7.34
N ARG A 61 -4.07 -5.43 -7.77
CA ARG A 61 -3.49 -4.50 -8.75
C ARG A 61 -4.08 -3.12 -8.53
N VAL A 62 -3.22 -2.12 -8.54
CA VAL A 62 -3.65 -0.73 -8.45
C VAL A 62 -2.89 0.06 -9.52
N LEU A 63 -3.64 0.76 -10.36
CA LEU A 63 -3.06 1.66 -11.36
C LEU A 63 -3.31 3.08 -10.89
N MET A 64 -2.23 3.82 -10.67
CA MET A 64 -2.28 5.23 -10.28
C MET A 64 -1.80 6.07 -11.45
N VAL A 65 -2.45 7.20 -11.68
CA VAL A 65 -2.09 8.10 -12.79
C VAL A 65 -1.90 9.49 -12.21
N ASP A 66 -0.74 10.10 -12.46
CA ASP A 66 -0.46 11.43 -11.91
C ASP A 66 -1.07 12.53 -12.78
N ALA A 67 -0.83 13.79 -12.39
CA ALA A 67 -1.44 14.92 -13.07
C ALA A 67 -0.95 15.09 -14.51
N GLN A 68 0.20 14.52 -14.84
CA GLN A 68 0.75 14.56 -16.19
C GLN A 68 0.35 13.36 -17.02
N GLY A 69 -0.45 12.45 -16.46
CA GLY A 69 -0.87 11.26 -17.18
C GLY A 69 0.11 10.10 -17.10
N GLU A 70 1.13 10.22 -16.28
CA GLU A 70 2.09 9.13 -16.12
C GLU A 70 1.48 8.04 -15.25
N GLU A 71 1.68 6.78 -15.66
CA GLU A 71 1.06 5.63 -15.01
C GLU A 71 2.03 4.93 -14.07
N PHE A 72 1.52 4.57 -12.91
CA PHE A 72 2.27 3.80 -11.91
C PHE A 72 1.42 2.60 -11.57
N ASP A 73 1.80 1.45 -12.12
CA ASP A 73 1.00 0.22 -12.07
C ASP A 73 1.68 -0.75 -11.12
N VAL A 74 1.06 -1.00 -9.98
CA VAL A 74 1.62 -1.91 -8.98
C VAL A 74 0.70 -3.11 -8.82
N SER A 75 1.30 -4.28 -8.64
CA SER A 75 0.54 -5.50 -8.41
C SER A 75 1.34 -6.45 -7.55
N GLY A 76 0.67 -7.48 -7.06
CA GLY A 76 1.32 -8.49 -6.25
C GLY A 76 0.41 -9.63 -5.89
N THR A 77 0.95 -10.55 -5.12
CA THR A 77 0.25 -11.75 -4.66
C THR A 77 0.18 -11.71 -3.14
N TYR A 78 -0.98 -12.06 -2.60
CA TYR A 78 -1.13 -12.15 -1.15
C TYR A 78 -0.45 -13.43 -0.65
N ARG A 79 0.44 -13.27 0.31
CA ARG A 79 1.18 -14.36 0.91
C ARG A 79 0.58 -14.82 2.22
N GLU A 80 -0.03 -13.91 2.96
CA GLU A 80 -0.63 -14.23 4.25
C GLU A 80 -1.85 -13.33 4.44
N VAL A 81 -2.96 -13.89 4.90
CA VAL A 81 -4.20 -13.15 5.12
C VAL A 81 -4.80 -13.64 6.44
N VAL A 82 -4.79 -12.78 7.46
CA VAL A 82 -5.41 -13.05 8.75
C VAL A 82 -6.38 -11.91 9.02
N SER A 83 -7.66 -12.19 8.97
CA SER A 83 -8.71 -11.18 8.98
C SER A 83 -8.55 -10.19 10.13
N ALA A 84 -8.52 -8.91 9.79
CA ALA A 84 -8.40 -7.79 10.73
C ALA A 84 -7.12 -7.85 11.58
N ARG A 85 -6.10 -8.60 11.14
CA ARG A 85 -4.86 -8.73 11.91
C ARG A 85 -3.62 -8.59 11.05
N LYS A 86 -3.56 -9.26 9.89
CA LYS A 86 -2.30 -9.29 9.14
C LYS A 86 -2.54 -9.50 7.67
N LEU A 87 -1.81 -8.74 6.86
CA LEU A 87 -1.84 -8.88 5.41
C LEU A 87 -0.40 -8.81 4.92
N VAL A 88 0.04 -9.82 4.18
CA VAL A 88 1.37 -9.84 3.57
C VAL A 88 1.20 -10.01 2.08
N MET A 89 1.86 -9.15 1.31
CA MET A 89 1.74 -9.20 -0.15
C MET A 89 3.06 -8.85 -0.80
N THR A 90 3.31 -9.44 -1.95
CA THR A 90 4.40 -8.98 -2.80
C THR A 90 3.99 -7.66 -3.44
N PHE A 91 4.97 -6.88 -3.91
CA PHE A 91 4.71 -5.54 -4.36
C PHE A 91 5.67 -5.27 -5.52
N GLY A 92 5.12 -5.25 -6.73
CA GLY A 92 5.95 -5.11 -7.91
C GLY A 92 5.39 -4.08 -8.88
N TRP A 93 6.29 -3.21 -9.38
CA TRP A 93 5.92 -2.20 -10.36
C TRP A 93 6.04 -2.77 -11.77
N LYS A 94 5.07 -2.48 -12.61
CA LYS A 94 5.04 -3.02 -13.97
C LYS A 94 6.28 -2.65 -14.76
N ASN A 95 6.81 -1.44 -14.54
CA ASN A 95 7.99 -0.98 -15.27
C ASN A 95 9.31 -1.45 -14.68
N GLN A 96 9.26 -2.31 -13.65
CA GLN A 96 10.46 -2.91 -13.07
C GLN A 96 10.24 -4.40 -12.86
N PRO A 97 10.04 -5.17 -13.93
CA PRO A 97 9.80 -6.60 -13.79
C PRO A 97 11.00 -7.26 -13.10
N GLY A 98 10.71 -8.23 -12.25
CA GLY A 98 11.74 -8.93 -11.51
C GLY A 98 12.18 -8.25 -10.24
N HIS A 99 11.64 -7.09 -9.91
CA HIS A 99 12.01 -6.35 -8.70
C HIS A 99 10.85 -6.30 -7.73
N GLU A 100 10.51 -7.47 -7.20
CA GLU A 100 9.45 -7.55 -6.20
C GLU A 100 9.98 -7.19 -4.82
N SER A 101 9.16 -6.45 -4.09
CA SER A 101 9.39 -6.18 -2.69
C SER A 101 8.25 -6.79 -1.88
N LEU A 102 8.28 -6.62 -0.57
CA LEU A 102 7.32 -7.27 0.32
C LEU A 102 6.71 -6.24 1.25
N VAL A 103 5.37 -6.21 1.29
CA VAL A 103 4.65 -5.32 2.18
C VAL A 103 3.93 -6.16 3.22
N THR A 104 4.11 -5.79 4.49
CA THR A 104 3.46 -6.45 5.62
C THR A 104 2.66 -5.40 6.39
N VAL A 105 1.39 -5.67 6.59
CA VAL A 105 0.50 -4.80 7.36
C VAL A 105 0.05 -5.58 8.58
N ASN A 106 0.39 -5.07 9.77
CA ASN A 106 -0.05 -5.65 11.04
C ASN A 106 -1.05 -4.71 11.68
N ILE A 107 -2.18 -5.25 12.09
CA ILE A 107 -3.31 -4.50 12.63
C ILE A 107 -3.64 -5.07 13.99
N ARG A 108 -3.81 -4.19 14.99
CA ARG A 108 -4.24 -4.66 16.31
C ARG A 108 -5.09 -3.60 17.00
N PRO A 109 -6.03 -4.01 17.83
CA PRO A 109 -6.81 -3.05 18.59
C PRO A 109 -5.92 -2.35 19.64
N LEU A 110 -6.19 -1.07 19.84
CA LEU A 110 -5.44 -0.28 20.80
C LEU A 110 -6.28 0.91 21.22
N ASN A 111 -6.54 1.03 22.53
CA ASN A 111 -7.21 2.20 23.10
C ASN A 111 -8.50 2.59 22.39
N GLY A 112 -9.34 1.60 22.09
CA GLY A 112 -10.61 1.85 21.43
C GLY A 112 -10.52 2.06 19.95
N GLY A 113 -9.33 2.04 19.38
CA GLY A 113 -9.10 2.19 17.94
C GLY A 113 -8.19 1.10 17.44
N THR A 114 -7.33 1.45 16.49
CA THR A 114 -6.50 0.50 15.80
C THR A 114 -5.08 1.01 15.66
N HIS A 115 -4.12 0.17 16.02
CA HIS A 115 -2.71 0.41 15.70
C HIS A 115 -2.37 -0.36 14.43
N LEU A 116 -1.78 0.33 13.48
CA LEU A 116 -1.34 -0.27 12.22
C LEU A 116 0.16 -0.10 12.11
N GLU A 117 0.85 -1.20 11.79
CA GLU A 117 2.26 -1.16 11.45
C GLU A 117 2.41 -1.62 10.02
N LEU A 118 3.00 -0.78 9.19
CA LEU A 118 3.30 -1.12 7.80
C LEU A 118 4.79 -1.29 7.66
N ARG A 119 5.21 -2.42 7.12
CA ARG A 119 6.60 -2.66 6.77
C ARG A 119 6.67 -2.87 5.26
N HIS A 120 7.64 -2.22 4.64
CA HIS A 120 7.90 -2.43 3.22
C HIS A 120 9.37 -2.78 3.10
N ASP A 121 9.65 -4.02 2.71
CA ASP A 121 11.00 -4.57 2.70
C ASP A 121 11.47 -4.81 1.28
N GLN A 122 12.76 -4.59 1.05
CA GLN A 122 13.45 -4.92 -0.20
C GLN A 122 12.97 -4.11 -1.40
N TYR A 123 12.52 -2.89 -1.15
CA TYR A 123 12.12 -2.01 -2.25
C TYR A 123 13.31 -1.19 -2.74
N VAL A 124 13.17 -0.68 -3.97
CA VAL A 124 14.14 0.23 -4.56
C VAL A 124 13.38 1.48 -5.00
N ASP A 125 13.82 2.65 -4.53
CA ASP A 125 13.19 3.89 -4.93
C ASP A 125 13.52 4.24 -6.37
N PHE A 126 12.58 4.88 -7.04
CA PHE A 126 12.78 5.36 -8.41
C PHE A 126 13.52 6.69 -8.40
N GLU A 127 14.45 6.82 -9.32
CA GLU A 127 15.12 8.10 -9.52
C GLU A 127 14.12 9.14 -10.01
N ASN A 128 14.22 10.35 -9.46
CA ASN A 128 13.35 11.47 -9.86
C ASN A 128 11.87 11.24 -9.58
N GLN A 129 11.57 10.39 -8.60
CA GLN A 129 10.21 10.11 -8.18
C GLN A 129 10.13 10.24 -6.68
N PRO A 130 8.93 10.45 -6.12
CA PRO A 130 8.77 10.40 -4.67
C PRO A 130 9.24 9.06 -4.13
N THR A 131 9.82 9.06 -2.95
CA THR A 131 10.26 7.80 -2.34
C THR A 131 9.06 6.98 -1.90
N HIS A 132 9.28 5.69 -1.68
CA HIS A 132 8.24 4.83 -1.15
C HIS A 132 7.74 5.34 0.21
N GLU A 133 8.65 5.86 1.03
CA GLU A 133 8.24 6.40 2.33
C GLU A 133 7.31 7.59 2.16
N GLN A 134 7.62 8.50 1.24
CA GLN A 134 6.76 9.65 0.97
C GLN A 134 5.40 9.20 0.45
N GLY A 135 5.41 8.22 -0.46
CA GLY A 135 4.17 7.72 -1.03
C GLY A 135 3.28 7.05 0.02
N TRP A 136 3.88 6.22 0.87
CA TRP A 136 3.11 5.55 1.92
C TRP A 136 2.55 6.54 2.93
N ASN A 137 3.34 7.56 3.33
CA ASN A 137 2.84 8.55 4.28
C ASN A 137 1.63 9.29 3.69
N GLY A 138 1.70 9.68 2.43
CA GLY A 138 0.57 10.33 1.77
C GLY A 138 -0.64 9.44 1.68
N ALA A 139 -0.44 8.17 1.32
CA ALA A 139 -1.53 7.22 1.23
C ALA A 139 -2.18 6.96 2.60
N LEU A 140 -1.36 6.81 3.64
CA LEU A 140 -1.89 6.57 4.97
C LEU A 140 -2.65 7.79 5.51
N ASP A 141 -2.23 9.00 5.15
CA ASP A 141 -2.98 10.20 5.50
C ASP A 141 -4.37 10.17 4.88
N THR A 142 -4.48 9.76 3.62
CA THR A 142 -5.76 9.64 2.95
C THR A 142 -6.60 8.53 3.56
N LEU A 143 -5.96 7.42 3.90
CA LEU A 143 -6.64 6.31 4.56
C LEU A 143 -7.26 6.75 5.88
N GLU A 144 -6.54 7.57 6.62
CA GLU A 144 -7.05 8.07 7.90
C GLU A 144 -8.33 8.89 7.68
N LEU A 145 -8.33 9.76 6.67
CA LEU A 145 -9.53 10.54 6.35
C LEU A 145 -10.68 9.64 5.91
N LEU A 146 -10.40 8.66 5.06
CA LEU A 146 -11.43 7.76 4.56
C LEU A 146 -12.11 7.00 5.68
N THR A 147 -11.32 6.44 6.61
CA THR A 147 -11.89 5.65 7.69
C THR A 147 -12.72 6.51 8.64
N LYS A 148 -12.34 7.76 8.86
CA LYS A 148 -13.13 8.66 9.68
C LYS A 148 -14.47 8.97 9.03
N GLU A 149 -14.48 9.22 7.72
CA GLU A 149 -15.70 9.57 7.02
C GLU A 149 -16.70 8.43 6.97
N GLN A 150 -16.20 7.19 7.00
CA GLN A 150 -17.06 6.02 6.92
C GLN A 150 -17.53 5.53 8.28
N SER A 151 -17.01 6.10 9.35
CA SER A 151 -17.35 5.61 10.69
C SER A 151 -18.66 6.19 11.27
#